data_4fd045c50cefcdca0c801e391c2e2d98
#
_entry.id   4fd045c50cefcdca0c801e391c2e2d98
#
_cell.length_a   1.000
_cell.length_b   1.000
_cell.length_c   1.000
_cell.angle_alpha   90.00
_cell.angle_beta   90.00
_cell.angle_gamma   90.00
#
_symmetry.space_group_name_H-M   'P 1'
#
loop_
_entity.id
_entity.type
_entity.pdbx_description
1 polymer ?
#
loop_
_entity_poly.entity_id
_entity_poly.type
_entity_poly.pdbx_seq_one_letter_code
_entity_poly.pdbx_strand_id
1 'polypeptide(L)'
;LNCFGGFGQQGYGYSVSQLKEEIQNILGLNNNYKAILIGAGNLGKAVAKHMNFEKLGFELIACFDCNEEKVGKKLNNLTILHDSLLDEFCQNNKINTAFLCIPRVCVENVLDKLYGYGIKNYWNFSHYDIARKYSDTLVENVHLSDSLMTLCYKMNNRDKIL
;
A
#
# COMPACT_ATOMS: atom_id res chain seq x y z
N LEU A 1 21.34 -15.29 8.16
CA LEU A 1 21.57 -14.08 9.00
C LEU A 1 22.90 -13.39 8.70
N ASN A 2 23.96 -14.12 8.35
CA ASN A 2 25.26 -13.52 7.98
C ASN A 2 25.22 -12.62 6.71
N CYS A 3 24.19 -12.73 5.89
CA CYS A 3 24.02 -11.89 4.71
C CYS A 3 23.58 -10.46 5.03
N PHE A 4 23.15 -10.19 6.27
CA PHE A 4 22.59 -8.91 6.69
C PHE A 4 23.44 -8.14 7.71
N GLY A 5 24.68 -8.60 7.96
CA GLY A 5 25.60 -7.99 8.93
C GLY A 5 25.89 -8.87 10.14
N GLY A 6 27.00 -8.62 10.80
CA GLY A 6 27.47 -9.42 11.95
C GLY A 6 26.79 -9.00 13.27
N PHE A 7 25.56 -9.47 13.51
CA PHE A 7 24.75 -9.09 14.70
C PHE A 7 25.04 -9.88 15.98
N GLY A 8 26.02 -10.77 15.97
CA GLY A 8 26.31 -11.59 17.12
C GLY A 8 27.80 -11.65 17.45
N GLN A 9 28.15 -11.56 18.72
CA GLN A 9 29.45 -12.02 19.19
C GLN A 9 29.36 -13.51 19.49
N GLN A 10 30.33 -14.26 18.98
CA GLN A 10 30.41 -15.71 19.19
C GLN A 10 30.42 -15.99 20.70
N GLY A 11 29.40 -16.68 21.21
CA GLY A 11 29.25 -17.02 22.64
C GLY A 11 28.32 -16.12 23.45
N TYR A 12 27.87 -14.94 22.95
CA TYR A 12 27.02 -14.00 23.70
C TYR A 12 25.59 -13.84 23.16
N GLY A 13 25.28 -14.44 21.99
CA GLY A 13 23.97 -14.32 21.35
C GLY A 13 23.77 -12.98 20.66
N TYR A 14 22.49 -12.67 20.32
CA TYR A 14 22.10 -11.46 19.62
C TYR A 14 21.38 -10.49 20.55
N SER A 15 21.65 -9.19 20.42
CA SER A 15 20.78 -8.17 20.99
C SER A 15 19.45 -8.14 20.23
N VAL A 16 18.37 -8.56 20.88
CA VAL A 16 17.03 -8.62 20.25
C VAL A 16 16.59 -7.23 19.76
N SER A 17 16.93 -6.18 20.50
CA SER A 17 16.60 -4.79 20.13
C SER A 17 17.34 -4.35 18.85
N GLN A 18 18.63 -4.63 18.75
CA GLN A 18 19.42 -4.30 17.56
C GLN A 18 18.95 -5.10 16.34
N LEU A 19 18.70 -6.41 16.50
CA LEU A 19 18.18 -7.24 15.42
C LEU A 19 16.81 -6.76 14.94
N LYS A 20 15.93 -6.34 15.86
CA LYS A 20 14.63 -5.77 15.52
C LYS A 20 14.78 -4.48 14.71
N GLU A 21 15.64 -3.56 15.15
CA GLU A 21 15.87 -2.29 14.46
C GLU A 21 16.41 -2.50 13.04
N GLU A 22 17.37 -3.40 12.89
CA GLU A 22 17.91 -3.74 11.57
C GLU A 22 16.87 -4.38 10.65
N ILE A 23 16.04 -5.28 11.17
CA ILE A 23 14.94 -5.84 10.39
C ILE A 23 13.96 -4.73 9.96
N GLN A 24 13.63 -3.79 10.84
CA GLN A 24 12.77 -2.66 10.51
C GLN A 24 13.39 -1.78 9.42
N ASN A 25 14.71 -1.53 9.48
CA ASN A 25 15.44 -0.76 8.48
C ASN A 25 15.46 -1.49 7.12
N ILE A 26 15.75 -2.79 7.11
CA ILE A 26 15.74 -3.62 5.88
C ILE A 26 14.35 -3.63 5.24
N LEU A 27 13.29 -3.72 6.04
CA LEU A 27 11.91 -3.71 5.57
C LEU A 27 11.40 -2.30 5.21
N GLY A 28 12.19 -1.25 5.47
CA GLY A 28 11.80 0.13 5.20
C GLY A 28 10.71 0.68 6.12
N LEU A 29 10.45 0.03 7.28
CA LEU A 29 9.37 0.41 8.18
C LEU A 29 9.59 1.76 8.88
N ASN A 30 10.81 2.30 8.83
CA ASN A 30 11.18 3.58 9.44
C ASN A 30 11.16 4.75 8.45
N ASN A 31 10.77 4.53 7.17
CA ASN A 31 10.94 5.52 6.11
C ASN A 31 9.82 6.57 6.03
N ASN A 32 8.66 6.33 6.65
CA ASN A 32 7.49 7.22 6.61
C ASN A 32 7.13 7.66 5.17
N TYR A 33 7.01 6.70 4.25
CA TYR A 33 6.62 6.96 2.87
C TYR A 33 5.25 7.62 2.81
N LYS A 34 5.16 8.81 2.20
CA LYS A 34 3.89 9.51 2.01
C LYS A 34 3.02 8.79 1.00
N ALA A 35 1.84 8.40 1.42
CA ALA A 35 0.86 7.67 0.62
C ALA A 35 -0.42 8.47 0.44
N ILE A 36 -1.06 8.30 -0.70
CA ILE A 36 -2.43 8.74 -0.96
C ILE A 36 -3.34 7.55 -1.24
N LEU A 37 -4.59 7.63 -0.81
CA LEU A 37 -5.62 6.64 -1.08
C LEU A 37 -6.55 7.17 -2.17
N ILE A 38 -6.70 6.42 -3.25
CA ILE A 38 -7.65 6.71 -4.31
C ILE A 38 -8.82 5.73 -4.21
N GLY A 39 -10.00 6.29 -3.94
CA GLY A 39 -11.25 5.56 -3.74
C GLY A 39 -11.62 5.34 -2.27
N ALA A 40 -12.57 6.14 -1.76
CA ALA A 40 -13.17 6.01 -0.43
C ALA A 40 -14.45 5.15 -0.46
N GLY A 41 -14.45 4.07 -1.23
CA GLY A 41 -15.48 3.03 -1.21
C GLY A 41 -15.38 2.16 0.04
N ASN A 42 -16.14 1.07 0.10
CA ASN A 42 -16.12 0.17 1.26
C ASN A 42 -14.72 -0.39 1.51
N LEU A 43 -14.01 -0.81 0.45
CA LEU A 43 -12.65 -1.33 0.57
C LEU A 43 -11.67 -0.24 1.03
N GLY A 44 -11.65 0.92 0.37
CA GLY A 44 -10.75 2.01 0.74
C GLY A 44 -10.95 2.50 2.17
N LYS A 45 -12.22 2.60 2.62
CA LYS A 45 -12.54 2.90 4.02
C LYS A 45 -12.04 1.83 4.98
N ALA A 46 -12.23 0.55 4.64
CA ALA A 46 -11.74 -0.55 5.47
C ALA A 46 -10.20 -0.54 5.57
N VAL A 47 -9.52 -0.39 4.44
CA VAL A 47 -8.05 -0.27 4.37
C VAL A 47 -7.56 0.90 5.23
N ALA A 48 -8.12 2.11 5.02
CA ALA A 48 -7.72 3.28 5.79
C ALA A 48 -7.99 3.15 7.28
N LYS A 49 -9.06 2.46 7.68
CA LYS A 49 -9.53 2.41 9.06
C LYS A 49 -8.83 1.33 9.89
N HIS A 50 -8.50 0.20 9.25
CA HIS A 50 -7.99 -0.99 9.96
C HIS A 50 -6.48 -1.19 9.82
N MET A 51 -5.83 -0.52 8.86
CA MET A 51 -4.39 -0.59 8.69
C MET A 51 -3.68 0.46 9.56
N ASN A 52 -2.68 0.02 10.31
CA ASN A 52 -1.77 0.93 11.00
C ASN A 52 -0.58 1.25 10.07
N PHE A 53 -0.76 2.23 9.20
CA PHE A 53 0.22 2.59 8.19
C PHE A 53 1.56 3.03 8.78
N GLU A 54 1.55 3.77 9.89
CA GLU A 54 2.78 4.24 10.55
C GLU A 54 3.68 3.07 10.97
N LYS A 55 3.09 1.98 11.50
CA LYS A 55 3.86 0.78 11.85
C LYS A 55 4.41 0.02 10.63
N LEU A 56 3.86 0.30 9.44
CA LEU A 56 4.27 -0.29 8.17
C LEU A 56 5.19 0.62 7.36
N GLY A 57 5.62 1.75 7.93
CA GLY A 57 6.52 2.70 7.28
C GLY A 57 5.84 3.65 6.30
N PHE A 58 4.51 3.85 6.42
CA PHE A 58 3.74 4.75 5.57
C PHE A 58 3.02 5.82 6.38
N GLU A 59 2.90 7.00 5.80
CA GLU A 59 2.04 8.09 6.26
C GLU A 59 0.94 8.31 5.22
N LEU A 60 -0.32 8.02 5.58
CA LEU A 60 -1.44 8.32 4.69
C LEU A 60 -1.80 9.80 4.83
N ILE A 61 -1.47 10.60 3.80
CA ILE A 61 -1.59 12.06 3.84
C ILE A 61 -2.85 12.61 3.19
N ALA A 62 -3.51 11.84 2.31
CA ALA A 62 -4.77 12.25 1.68
C ALA A 62 -5.59 11.04 1.22
N CYS A 63 -6.90 11.27 1.06
CA CYS A 63 -7.84 10.32 0.47
C CYS A 63 -8.71 11.05 -0.56
N PHE A 64 -8.88 10.46 -1.75
CA PHE A 64 -9.64 11.02 -2.86
C PHE A 64 -10.79 10.10 -3.27
N ASP A 65 -11.92 10.70 -3.66
CA ASP A 65 -13.05 9.99 -4.28
C ASP A 65 -13.77 10.92 -5.26
N CYS A 66 -14.32 10.36 -6.33
CA CYS A 66 -15.10 11.11 -7.32
C CYS A 66 -16.57 11.32 -6.90
N ASN A 67 -17.04 10.63 -5.87
CA ASN A 67 -18.43 10.73 -5.40
C ASN A 67 -18.58 11.91 -4.44
N GLU A 68 -19.29 12.95 -4.88
CA GLU A 68 -19.57 14.16 -4.10
C GLU A 68 -20.22 13.88 -2.73
N GLU A 69 -21.03 12.82 -2.63
CA GLU A 69 -21.65 12.45 -1.34
C GLU A 69 -20.63 12.02 -0.27
N LYS A 70 -19.42 11.62 -0.69
CA LYS A 70 -18.35 11.20 0.23
C LYS A 70 -17.38 12.33 0.52
N VAL A 71 -17.23 13.26 -0.40
CA VAL A 71 -16.32 14.41 -0.26
C VAL A 71 -16.67 15.25 0.98
N GLY A 72 -15.67 15.72 1.68
CA GLY A 72 -15.81 16.45 2.93
C GLY A 72 -16.05 15.57 4.18
N LYS A 73 -16.40 14.29 4.01
CA LYS A 73 -16.54 13.38 5.16
C LYS A 73 -15.17 12.98 5.72
N LYS A 74 -15.16 12.71 7.02
CA LYS A 74 -13.95 12.24 7.71
C LYS A 74 -13.70 10.75 7.48
N LEU A 75 -12.45 10.44 7.22
CA LEU A 75 -11.91 9.09 7.19
C LEU A 75 -10.67 9.06 8.08
N ASN A 76 -10.80 8.55 9.30
CA ASN A 76 -9.83 8.75 10.38
C ASN A 76 -9.55 10.25 10.59
N ASN A 77 -8.27 10.63 10.57
CA ASN A 77 -7.83 12.02 10.72
C ASN A 77 -7.86 12.82 9.41
N LEU A 78 -8.18 12.17 8.27
CA LEU A 78 -8.21 12.80 6.96
C LEU A 78 -9.64 13.22 6.57
N THR A 79 -9.71 14.24 5.73
CA THR A 79 -10.95 14.57 5.01
C THR A 79 -10.86 14.00 3.60
N ILE A 80 -11.94 13.37 3.13
CA ILE A 80 -12.02 12.88 1.76
C ILE A 80 -12.10 14.08 0.83
N LEU A 81 -11.15 14.18 -0.09
CA LEU A 81 -11.06 15.22 -1.09
C LEU A 81 -11.71 14.74 -2.40
N HIS A 82 -12.22 15.68 -3.19
CA HIS A 82 -12.67 15.37 -4.54
C HIS A 82 -11.46 15.08 -5.46
N ASP A 83 -11.60 14.16 -6.38
CA ASP A 83 -10.53 13.76 -7.30
C ASP A 83 -10.05 14.88 -8.24
N SER A 84 -10.89 15.91 -8.48
CA SER A 84 -10.49 17.12 -9.20
C SER A 84 -9.35 17.90 -8.51
N LEU A 85 -9.16 17.72 -7.19
CA LEU A 85 -8.06 18.35 -6.43
C LEU A 85 -6.76 17.54 -6.48
N LEU A 86 -6.76 16.38 -7.15
CA LEU A 86 -5.60 15.49 -7.19
C LEU A 86 -4.39 16.17 -7.83
N ASP A 87 -4.60 16.89 -8.91
CA ASP A 87 -3.54 17.58 -9.65
C ASP A 87 -2.86 18.65 -8.79
N GLU A 88 -3.65 19.52 -8.17
CA GLU A 88 -3.15 20.54 -7.25
C GLU A 88 -2.43 19.94 -6.04
N PHE A 89 -3.00 18.87 -5.48
CA PHE A 89 -2.41 18.18 -4.34
C PHE A 89 -1.06 17.56 -4.67
N CYS A 90 -0.94 16.90 -5.83
CA CYS A 90 0.31 16.29 -6.29
C CYS A 90 1.40 17.32 -6.59
N GLN A 91 1.03 18.50 -7.09
CA GLN A 91 1.99 19.60 -7.33
C GLN A 91 2.58 20.13 -6.03
N ASN A 92 1.78 20.19 -4.96
CA ASN A 92 2.18 20.79 -3.69
C ASN A 92 2.77 19.79 -2.68
N ASN A 93 2.70 18.49 -2.96
CA ASN A 93 3.14 17.46 -2.03
C ASN A 93 4.02 16.41 -2.72
N LYS A 94 5.13 16.05 -2.08
CA LYS A 94 5.93 14.91 -2.52
C LYS A 94 5.24 13.62 -2.05
N ILE A 95 4.75 12.83 -3.01
CA ILE A 95 4.04 11.58 -2.76
C ILE A 95 4.93 10.42 -3.21
N ASN A 96 5.07 9.39 -2.37
CA ASN A 96 5.89 8.23 -2.66
C ASN A 96 5.09 7.10 -3.30
N THR A 97 3.81 6.94 -2.91
CA THR A 97 2.98 5.80 -3.33
C THR A 97 1.50 6.16 -3.37
N ALA A 98 0.75 5.44 -4.21
CA ALA A 98 -0.71 5.52 -4.23
C ALA A 98 -1.34 4.14 -3.98
N PHE A 99 -2.38 4.12 -3.13
CA PHE A 99 -3.22 2.95 -2.86
C PHE A 99 -4.48 3.05 -3.71
N LEU A 100 -4.65 2.12 -4.65
CA LEU A 100 -5.73 2.16 -5.64
C LEU A 100 -6.88 1.24 -5.23
N CYS A 101 -7.90 1.81 -4.58
CA CYS A 101 -9.12 1.12 -4.14
C CYS A 101 -10.32 1.50 -5.00
N ILE A 102 -10.12 1.64 -6.32
CA ILE A 102 -11.11 2.01 -7.32
C ILE A 102 -11.37 0.85 -8.29
N PRO A 103 -12.54 0.83 -8.97
CA PRO A 103 -12.81 -0.15 -10.01
C PRO A 103 -11.80 -0.07 -11.15
N ARG A 104 -11.52 -1.24 -11.76
CA ARG A 104 -10.56 -1.36 -12.88
C ARG A 104 -10.76 -0.33 -13.99
N VAL A 105 -12.01 -0.05 -14.33
CA VAL A 105 -12.38 0.89 -15.41
C VAL A 105 -12.02 2.34 -15.12
N CYS A 106 -11.83 2.69 -13.83
CA CYS A 106 -11.48 4.05 -13.40
C CYS A 106 -9.96 4.25 -13.27
N VAL A 107 -9.17 3.17 -13.35
CA VAL A 107 -7.72 3.24 -13.02
C VAL A 107 -6.95 4.02 -14.05
N GLU A 108 -7.22 3.83 -15.34
CA GLU A 108 -6.36 4.33 -16.40
C GLU A 108 -6.20 5.84 -16.36
N ASN A 109 -7.29 6.59 -16.24
CA ASN A 109 -7.25 8.05 -16.20
C ASN A 109 -6.52 8.59 -14.96
N VAL A 110 -6.71 7.94 -13.80
CA VAL A 110 -6.05 8.33 -12.55
C VAL A 110 -4.57 7.96 -12.59
N LEU A 111 -4.26 6.79 -13.12
CA LEU A 111 -2.88 6.29 -13.23
C LEU A 111 -2.01 7.21 -14.09
N ASP A 112 -2.54 7.69 -15.24
CA ASP A 112 -1.80 8.58 -16.13
C ASP A 112 -1.41 9.90 -15.42
N LYS A 113 -2.32 10.44 -14.64
CA LYS A 113 -2.04 11.62 -13.80
C LYS A 113 -0.97 11.33 -12.76
N LEU A 114 -1.16 10.28 -11.94
CA LEU A 114 -0.24 9.91 -10.88
C LEU A 114 1.17 9.65 -11.42
N TYR A 115 1.26 8.92 -12.54
CA TYR A 115 2.54 8.66 -13.20
C TYR A 115 3.20 9.93 -13.72
N GLY A 116 2.42 10.86 -14.29
CA GLY A 116 2.90 12.18 -14.74
C GLY A 116 3.48 13.03 -13.61
N TYR A 117 3.02 12.87 -12.38
CA TYR A 117 3.60 13.49 -11.17
C TYR A 117 4.75 12.69 -10.55
N GLY A 118 5.23 11.63 -11.22
CA GLY A 118 6.36 10.83 -10.77
C GLY A 118 6.02 9.79 -9.70
N ILE A 119 4.74 9.52 -9.44
CA ILE A 119 4.32 8.46 -8.51
C ILE A 119 4.43 7.13 -9.26
N LYS A 120 5.39 6.30 -8.86
CA LYS A 120 5.72 5.04 -9.53
C LYS A 120 5.53 3.81 -8.64
N ASN A 121 5.04 3.98 -7.42
CA ASN A 121 4.81 2.89 -6.49
C ASN A 121 3.31 2.77 -6.20
N TYR A 122 2.76 1.57 -6.34
CA TYR A 122 1.32 1.33 -6.23
C TYR A 122 0.99 0.12 -5.39
N TRP A 123 0.07 0.28 -4.45
CA TRP A 123 -0.63 -0.81 -3.80
C TRP A 123 -2.00 -0.94 -4.46
N ASN A 124 -2.16 -1.98 -5.28
CA ASN A 124 -3.23 -2.05 -6.28
C ASN A 124 -4.28 -3.11 -5.93
N PHE A 125 -5.50 -2.67 -5.69
CA PHE A 125 -6.67 -3.53 -5.44
C PHE A 125 -7.61 -3.60 -6.65
N SER A 126 -7.29 -2.93 -7.75
CA SER A 126 -8.21 -2.74 -8.88
C SER A 126 -8.18 -3.86 -9.91
N HIS A 127 -7.24 -4.81 -9.82
CA HIS A 127 -6.96 -5.83 -10.86
C HIS A 127 -6.57 -5.24 -12.23
N TYR A 128 -6.14 -3.98 -12.29
CA TYR A 128 -5.57 -3.38 -13.48
C TYR A 128 -4.08 -3.70 -13.57
N ASP A 129 -3.61 -4.11 -14.75
CA ASP A 129 -2.20 -4.43 -14.98
C ASP A 129 -1.39 -3.15 -15.23
N ILE A 130 -0.96 -2.51 -14.14
CA ILE A 130 -0.22 -1.25 -14.16
C ILE A 130 1.16 -1.44 -14.80
N ALA A 131 1.86 -2.52 -14.46
CA ALA A 131 3.21 -2.79 -14.94
C ALA A 131 3.26 -3.02 -16.46
N ARG A 132 2.17 -3.49 -17.06
CA ARG A 132 2.05 -3.60 -18.51
C ARG A 132 2.03 -2.23 -19.21
N LYS A 133 1.41 -1.21 -18.57
CA LYS A 133 1.33 0.14 -19.12
C LYS A 133 2.62 0.94 -18.83
N TYR A 134 3.15 0.80 -17.62
CA TYR A 134 4.34 1.50 -17.13
C TYR A 134 5.30 0.52 -16.49
N SER A 135 6.28 0.03 -17.27
CA SER A 135 7.20 -1.06 -16.87
C SER A 135 8.21 -0.66 -15.78
N ASP A 136 8.37 0.63 -15.51
CA ASP A 136 9.28 1.18 -14.49
C ASP A 136 8.57 1.48 -13.16
N THR A 137 7.40 0.87 -12.94
CA THR A 137 6.62 1.01 -11.70
C THR A 137 6.83 -0.18 -10.78
N LEU A 138 6.80 0.08 -9.47
CA LEU A 138 6.71 -0.96 -8.44
C LEU A 138 5.24 -1.14 -8.06
N VAL A 139 4.71 -2.32 -8.31
CA VAL A 139 3.29 -2.62 -8.09
C VAL A 139 3.14 -3.86 -7.23
N GLU A 140 2.47 -3.70 -6.10
CA GLU A 140 2.00 -4.82 -5.30
C GLU A 140 0.50 -4.99 -5.55
N ASN A 141 0.12 -6.10 -6.19
CA ASN A 141 -1.27 -6.41 -6.50
C ASN A 141 -1.91 -7.22 -5.36
N VAL A 142 -3.08 -6.78 -4.90
CA VAL A 142 -3.84 -7.48 -3.86
C VAL A 142 -5.06 -8.12 -4.47
N HIS A 143 -5.03 -9.45 -4.55
CA HIS A 143 -6.14 -10.28 -5.01
C HIS A 143 -6.70 -11.07 -3.83
N LEU A 144 -7.79 -10.59 -3.24
CA LEU A 144 -8.44 -11.27 -2.09
C LEU A 144 -8.90 -12.69 -2.43
N SER A 145 -9.27 -12.93 -3.69
CA SER A 145 -9.64 -14.26 -4.21
C SER A 145 -8.51 -15.28 -4.12
N ASP A 146 -7.25 -14.86 -4.25
CA ASP A 146 -6.10 -15.79 -4.26
C ASP A 146 -5.91 -16.43 -2.88
N SER A 147 -6.15 -15.65 -1.82
CA SER A 147 -6.16 -16.15 -0.45
C SER A 147 -7.28 -17.18 -0.22
N LEU A 148 -8.47 -16.93 -0.78
CA LEU A 148 -9.60 -17.86 -0.69
C LEU A 148 -9.34 -19.13 -1.50
N MET A 149 -8.77 -19.02 -2.71
CA MET A 149 -8.38 -20.19 -3.51
C MET A 149 -7.31 -21.03 -2.79
N THR A 150 -6.36 -20.38 -2.12
CA THR A 150 -5.37 -21.06 -1.29
C THR A 150 -6.04 -21.85 -0.15
N LEU A 151 -7.06 -21.28 0.49
CA LEU A 151 -7.84 -22.00 1.52
C LEU A 151 -8.56 -23.20 0.91
N CYS A 152 -9.25 -23.03 -0.23
CA CYS A 152 -9.91 -24.13 -0.94
C CYS A 152 -8.92 -25.27 -1.24
N TYR A 153 -7.76 -24.95 -1.76
CA TYR A 153 -6.71 -25.93 -2.04
C TYR A 153 -6.29 -26.69 -0.78
N LYS A 154 -6.04 -25.98 0.32
CA LYS A 154 -5.67 -26.59 1.61
C LYS A 154 -6.78 -27.50 2.17
N MET A 155 -8.05 -27.06 2.06
CA MET A 155 -9.20 -27.88 2.49
C MET A 155 -9.29 -29.18 1.68
N ASN A 156 -9.13 -29.11 0.36
CA ASN A 156 -9.19 -30.27 -0.52
C ASN A 156 -8.01 -31.26 -0.34
N ASN A 157 -6.89 -30.80 0.19
CA ASN A 157 -5.69 -31.60 0.40
C ASN A 157 -5.33 -31.80 1.88
N ARG A 158 -6.31 -31.62 2.79
CA ARG A 158 -6.07 -31.66 4.24
C ARG A 158 -5.38 -32.97 4.68
N ASP A 159 -5.85 -34.10 4.18
CA ASP A 159 -5.31 -35.41 4.54
C ASP A 159 -3.93 -35.73 3.94
N LYS A 160 -3.43 -34.85 3.01
CA LYS A 160 -2.09 -35.00 2.40
C LYS A 160 -1.06 -34.02 3.00
N ILE A 161 -1.51 -33.07 3.80
CA ILE A 161 -0.66 -31.99 4.38
C ILE A 161 -0.39 -32.25 5.87
N LEU A 162 -1.21 -33.09 6.52
CA LEU A 162 -1.03 -33.62 7.88
C LEU A 162 -0.30 -34.94 7.83
#